data_199c3be6ad8f55f3c99f93a716e19633
#
_entry.id   199c3be6ad8f55f3c99f93a716e19633
#
_cell.length_a   1.000
_cell.length_b   1.000
_cell.length_c   1.000
_cell.angle_alpha   90.00
_cell.angle_beta   90.00
_cell.angle_gamma   90.00
#
_symmetry.space_group_name_H-M   'P 1'
#
loop_
_entity.id
_entity.type
_entity.pdbx_description
1 polymer ?
#
loop_
_entity_poly.entity_id
_entity_poly.type
_entity_poly.pdbx_seq_one_letter_code
_entity_poly.pdbx_strand_id
1 'polypeptide(L)'
;MMRKNVFVVALVLLVALVSCAEHECVWKEVSVTEPTCASEGESVLKCNGCGATRTEKIAKLPHELADDGWKFNDVDFVYEQKCKSCNEMQYKEIESGVRIQGIAGFENRLFETANEAYAVINEFLKNNGGLGQESLKSTDFDNIFTDIDENGDAKVVWTIYGEQRMIEDSEHPYFLSFGRKAAHYGDGRHFSRVAVVGGNASAKLIRSTLSFSYDWWDGCPNRGDVAFKNISMGAVENSKGQYLVNMSQAYTWGVTMSYENCSIKGFLYCYVNNSYALNVKNCTFDSIFGKEYSIHVQGSATAPAAISIEGCTFKNSRGVNIDQATAEARIVGNTFVNCGNLTDDEDNNYYGVIQVTKGANVLVDGNTIENCKGNAIWVWSSKGTGVFTGKLTVKDNVIKNCSYAFADYGNEYTLESSGNRISGTNVDKCFARVMEDGSVVYKEIDAETKLQ
;
A
#
# COMPACT_ATOMS: atom_id res chain seq x y z
N MET A 1 -8.58 15.89 10.27
CA MET A 1 -7.99 17.24 10.28
C MET A 1 -8.72 18.07 9.24
N MET A 2 -9.66 18.88 9.67
CA MET A 2 -10.54 19.65 8.78
C MET A 2 -9.70 20.59 7.90
N ARG A 3 -9.67 20.35 6.60
CA ARG A 3 -9.21 21.36 5.64
C ARG A 3 -10.28 22.43 5.56
N LYS A 4 -10.00 23.56 6.16
CA LYS A 4 -10.76 24.80 5.90
C LYS A 4 -10.59 25.13 4.44
N ASN A 5 -11.69 25.09 3.67
CA ASN A 5 -11.75 25.65 2.35
C ASN A 5 -11.49 27.16 2.47
N VAL A 6 -10.28 27.55 2.11
CA VAL A 6 -9.95 28.97 1.93
C VAL A 6 -10.48 29.34 0.55
N PHE A 7 -11.59 30.06 0.52
CA PHE A 7 -12.05 30.71 -0.70
C PHE A 7 -11.01 31.75 -1.10
N VAL A 8 -10.23 31.44 -2.13
CA VAL A 8 -9.37 32.42 -2.80
C VAL A 8 -10.27 33.21 -3.73
N VAL A 9 -10.66 34.40 -3.30
CA VAL A 9 -11.31 35.38 -4.17
C VAL A 9 -10.24 35.89 -5.14
N ALA A 10 -10.23 35.35 -6.36
CA ALA A 10 -9.40 35.88 -7.43
C ALA A 10 -10.02 37.18 -7.92
N LEU A 11 -9.52 38.30 -7.45
CA LEU A 11 -9.88 39.65 -7.88
C LEU A 11 -9.22 39.89 -9.24
N VAL A 12 -9.94 39.70 -10.33
CA VAL A 12 -9.50 40.16 -11.66
C VAL A 12 -9.93 41.61 -11.81
N LEU A 13 -8.99 42.55 -11.56
CA LEU A 13 -9.17 43.97 -11.84
C LEU A 13 -9.03 44.20 -13.36
N LEU A 14 -10.14 44.41 -14.04
CA LEU A 14 -10.12 45.07 -15.35
C LEU A 14 -10.19 46.59 -15.09
N VAL A 15 -9.02 47.21 -14.95
CA VAL A 15 -8.94 48.68 -14.80
C VAL A 15 -9.05 49.33 -16.18
N ALA A 16 -10.20 49.85 -16.50
CA ALA A 16 -10.29 50.91 -17.50
C ALA A 16 -9.70 52.19 -16.91
N LEU A 17 -8.42 52.46 -17.23
CA LEU A 17 -7.76 53.71 -16.82
C LEU A 17 -8.40 54.90 -17.51
N VAL A 18 -9.45 55.44 -16.91
CA VAL A 18 -9.81 56.86 -17.12
C VAL A 18 -9.02 57.63 -16.07
N SER A 19 -8.08 58.48 -16.48
CA SER A 19 -7.26 59.29 -15.59
C SER A 19 -8.14 60.26 -14.81
N CYS A 20 -8.51 59.91 -13.60
CA CYS A 20 -9.00 60.88 -12.62
C CYS A 20 -7.77 61.48 -11.92
N ALA A 21 -7.33 62.62 -12.36
CA ALA A 21 -6.30 63.40 -11.66
C ALA A 21 -6.88 63.85 -10.31
N GLU A 22 -6.24 63.48 -9.22
CA GLU A 22 -6.25 64.07 -7.88
C GLU A 22 -7.53 64.00 -7.03
N HIS A 23 -8.43 63.00 -7.16
CA HIS A 23 -9.39 62.80 -6.07
C HIS A 23 -9.54 61.32 -5.71
N GLU A 24 -9.73 61.06 -4.43
CA GLU A 24 -10.08 59.75 -3.95
C GLU A 24 -11.52 59.43 -4.31
N CYS A 25 -11.74 58.39 -5.11
CA CYS A 25 -13.06 58.04 -5.60
C CYS A 25 -13.95 57.49 -4.47
N VAL A 26 -15.02 58.23 -4.16
CA VAL A 26 -16.09 57.73 -3.28
C VAL A 26 -17.11 56.97 -4.16
N TRP A 27 -17.06 55.65 -4.11
CA TRP A 27 -17.90 54.78 -4.89
C TRP A 27 -19.28 54.62 -4.28
N LYS A 28 -20.31 54.77 -5.07
CA LYS A 28 -21.72 54.51 -4.72
C LYS A 28 -22.28 53.46 -5.66
N GLU A 29 -22.94 52.45 -5.11
CA GLU A 29 -23.66 51.45 -5.89
C GLU A 29 -24.83 52.11 -6.62
N VAL A 30 -24.92 51.82 -7.93
CA VAL A 30 -25.97 52.37 -8.79
C VAL A 30 -26.86 51.28 -9.38
N SER A 31 -26.39 50.07 -9.48
CA SER A 31 -27.20 48.90 -9.83
C SER A 31 -26.53 47.62 -9.30
N VAL A 32 -27.36 46.66 -8.95
CA VAL A 32 -26.94 45.31 -8.57
C VAL A 32 -27.75 44.29 -9.38
N THR A 33 -27.05 43.33 -9.96
CA THR A 33 -27.66 42.10 -10.41
C THR A 33 -27.34 41.05 -9.38
N GLU A 34 -28.38 40.59 -8.68
CA GLU A 34 -28.19 39.60 -7.63
C GLU A 34 -27.62 38.28 -8.18
N PRO A 35 -26.65 37.65 -7.49
CA PRO A 35 -26.15 36.36 -7.88
C PRO A 35 -27.22 35.29 -7.69
N THR A 36 -27.13 34.26 -8.51
CA THR A 36 -27.89 33.02 -8.32
C THR A 36 -26.90 31.86 -8.08
N CYS A 37 -27.38 30.68 -7.78
CA CYS A 37 -26.48 29.50 -7.73
C CYS A 37 -25.99 29.09 -9.14
N ALA A 38 -26.66 29.53 -10.23
CA ALA A 38 -26.25 29.25 -11.60
C ALA A 38 -25.36 30.34 -12.20
N SER A 39 -25.53 31.61 -11.77
CA SER A 39 -24.85 32.78 -12.35
C SER A 39 -24.21 33.67 -11.27
N GLU A 40 -23.06 34.25 -11.61
CA GLU A 40 -22.50 35.35 -10.83
C GLU A 40 -23.41 36.56 -10.91
N GLY A 41 -23.45 37.35 -9.83
CA GLY A 41 -24.04 38.67 -9.81
C GLY A 41 -23.02 39.75 -10.18
N GLU A 42 -23.51 40.97 -10.37
CA GLU A 42 -22.69 42.14 -10.66
C GLU A 42 -23.16 43.35 -9.86
N SER A 43 -22.25 44.08 -9.28
CA SER A 43 -22.51 45.40 -8.69
C SER A 43 -21.80 46.45 -9.53
N VAL A 44 -22.60 47.43 -10.05
CA VAL A 44 -22.05 48.57 -10.77
C VAL A 44 -21.93 49.75 -9.82
N LEU A 45 -20.71 50.20 -9.64
CA LEU A 45 -20.36 51.32 -8.78
C LEU A 45 -20.03 52.55 -9.61
N LYS A 46 -20.48 53.73 -9.18
CA LYS A 46 -20.18 55.02 -9.83
C LYS A 46 -19.50 55.93 -8.82
N CYS A 47 -18.44 56.57 -9.24
CA CYS A 47 -17.76 57.56 -8.43
C CYS A 47 -18.59 58.88 -8.39
N ASN A 48 -18.91 59.36 -7.18
CA ASN A 48 -19.68 60.58 -6.99
C ASN A 48 -18.94 61.85 -7.45
N GLY A 49 -17.61 61.81 -7.51
CA GLY A 49 -16.79 62.99 -7.84
C GLY A 49 -16.55 63.07 -9.37
N CYS A 50 -16.12 62.01 -10.04
CA CYS A 50 -15.73 62.02 -11.44
C CYS A 50 -16.72 61.33 -12.38
N GLY A 51 -17.71 60.65 -11.85
CA GLY A 51 -18.67 59.90 -12.65
C GLY A 51 -18.15 58.59 -13.26
N ALA A 52 -16.91 58.21 -13.01
CA ALA A 52 -16.36 56.94 -13.48
C ALA A 52 -17.17 55.75 -12.91
N THR A 53 -17.32 54.70 -13.71
CA THR A 53 -18.00 53.46 -13.28
C THR A 53 -17.03 52.31 -13.21
N ARG A 54 -17.26 51.39 -12.25
CA ARG A 54 -16.62 50.09 -12.20
C ARG A 54 -17.64 48.99 -11.91
N THR A 55 -17.40 47.81 -12.43
CA THR A 55 -18.22 46.63 -12.15
C THR A 55 -17.45 45.69 -11.25
N GLU A 56 -18.10 45.24 -10.20
CA GLU A 56 -17.58 44.20 -9.30
C GLU A 56 -18.44 42.95 -9.44
N LYS A 57 -17.80 41.80 -9.59
CA LYS A 57 -18.50 40.53 -9.63
C LYS A 57 -18.89 40.07 -8.23
N ILE A 58 -20.10 39.57 -8.10
CA ILE A 58 -20.61 38.93 -6.89
C ILE A 58 -20.60 37.44 -7.15
N ALA A 59 -19.93 36.69 -6.27
CA ALA A 59 -19.81 35.25 -6.39
C ALA A 59 -21.19 34.56 -6.42
N LYS A 60 -21.29 33.45 -7.15
CA LYS A 60 -22.47 32.60 -7.16
C LYS A 60 -22.91 32.20 -5.75
N LEU A 61 -24.20 32.11 -5.53
CA LEU A 61 -24.74 31.54 -4.31
C LEU A 61 -24.44 30.03 -4.24
N PRO A 62 -24.31 29.43 -3.06
CA PRO A 62 -24.24 27.99 -2.94
C PRO A 62 -25.55 27.34 -3.43
N HIS A 63 -25.44 26.12 -3.97
CA HIS A 63 -26.61 25.34 -4.35
C HIS A 63 -27.42 24.92 -3.14
N GLU A 64 -28.71 25.17 -3.15
CA GLU A 64 -29.64 24.62 -2.18
C GLU A 64 -30.18 23.31 -2.70
N LEU A 65 -29.89 22.21 -1.96
CA LEU A 65 -30.23 20.86 -2.40
C LEU A 65 -31.72 20.56 -2.21
N ALA A 66 -32.28 19.72 -3.05
CA ALA A 66 -33.65 19.25 -2.95
C ALA A 66 -33.87 18.45 -1.66
N ASP A 67 -35.11 18.36 -1.16
CA ASP A 67 -35.42 17.71 0.10
C ASP A 67 -35.46 16.17 0.03
N ASP A 68 -35.33 15.62 -1.18
CA ASP A 68 -35.41 14.17 -1.43
C ASP A 68 -34.11 13.41 -1.12
N GLY A 69 -33.08 14.11 -0.65
CA GLY A 69 -31.78 13.54 -0.25
C GLY A 69 -30.89 13.16 -1.43
N TRP A 70 -29.66 12.72 -1.10
CA TRP A 70 -28.72 12.21 -2.06
C TRP A 70 -29.17 10.84 -2.58
N LYS A 71 -29.18 10.67 -3.90
CA LYS A 71 -29.47 9.41 -4.58
C LYS A 71 -28.21 8.80 -5.13
N PHE A 72 -28.03 7.52 -4.93
CA PHE A 72 -26.92 6.78 -5.52
C PHE A 72 -27.14 6.58 -7.02
N ASN A 73 -26.21 7.06 -7.82
CA ASN A 73 -26.14 6.83 -9.26
C ASN A 73 -25.19 5.63 -9.49
N ASP A 74 -25.75 4.50 -9.87
CA ASP A 74 -25.01 3.24 -10.05
C ASP A 74 -24.22 3.18 -11.37
N VAL A 75 -24.49 4.08 -12.31
CA VAL A 75 -23.77 4.19 -13.57
C VAL A 75 -22.47 4.98 -13.39
N ASP A 76 -22.57 6.20 -12.83
CA ASP A 76 -21.41 7.07 -12.59
C ASP A 76 -20.70 6.75 -11.28
N PHE A 77 -21.32 5.93 -10.44
CA PHE A 77 -20.85 5.48 -9.14
C PHE A 77 -20.56 6.63 -8.18
N VAL A 78 -21.52 7.55 -8.08
CA VAL A 78 -21.49 8.72 -7.20
C VAL A 78 -22.87 8.94 -6.57
N TYR A 79 -22.93 9.76 -5.54
CA TYR A 79 -24.22 10.29 -5.08
C TYR A 79 -24.54 11.57 -5.85
N GLU A 80 -25.79 11.68 -6.27
CA GLU A 80 -26.29 12.88 -6.98
C GLU A 80 -27.53 13.45 -6.32
N GLN A 81 -27.70 14.76 -6.41
CA GLN A 81 -28.86 15.49 -5.91
C GLN A 81 -29.07 16.76 -6.70
N LYS A 82 -30.33 17.09 -7.03
CA LYS A 82 -30.66 18.33 -7.76
C LYS A 82 -30.64 19.53 -6.85
N CYS A 83 -30.19 20.66 -7.40
CA CYS A 83 -30.43 21.95 -6.79
C CYS A 83 -31.92 22.37 -6.95
N LYS A 84 -32.57 22.85 -5.88
CA LYS A 84 -33.96 23.32 -5.88
C LYS A 84 -34.19 24.50 -6.84
N SER A 85 -33.22 25.38 -6.93
CA SER A 85 -33.37 26.68 -7.60
C SER A 85 -32.99 26.63 -9.08
N CYS A 86 -31.90 25.88 -9.44
CA CYS A 86 -31.42 25.87 -10.84
C CYS A 86 -31.56 24.50 -11.53
N ASN A 87 -32.00 23.46 -10.82
CA ASN A 87 -32.09 22.07 -11.29
C ASN A 87 -30.76 21.45 -11.73
N GLU A 88 -29.63 22.11 -11.50
CA GLU A 88 -28.29 21.55 -11.78
C GLU A 88 -27.98 20.39 -10.83
N MET A 89 -27.40 19.32 -11.37
CA MET A 89 -27.01 18.15 -10.56
C MET A 89 -25.77 18.49 -9.77
N GLN A 90 -25.83 18.22 -8.49
CA GLN A 90 -24.69 18.23 -7.58
C GLN A 90 -24.26 16.81 -7.32
N TYR A 91 -22.95 16.59 -7.21
CA TYR A 91 -22.36 15.27 -7.03
C TYR A 91 -21.58 15.21 -5.72
N LYS A 92 -21.65 14.06 -5.06
CA LYS A 92 -20.91 13.77 -3.85
C LYS A 92 -20.20 12.42 -4.03
N GLU A 93 -18.93 12.40 -3.73
CA GLU A 93 -18.13 11.17 -3.73
C GLU A 93 -18.64 10.19 -2.68
N ILE A 94 -18.39 8.89 -2.90
CA ILE A 94 -18.69 7.84 -1.94
C ILE A 94 -17.74 7.98 -0.75
N GLU A 95 -18.29 8.20 0.44
CA GLU A 95 -17.52 8.34 1.66
C GLU A 95 -17.19 6.98 2.30
N SER A 96 -18.11 6.01 2.23
CA SER A 96 -17.95 4.69 2.84
C SER A 96 -18.70 3.64 2.05
N GLY A 97 -18.17 2.42 2.04
CA GLY A 97 -18.75 1.25 1.40
C GLY A 97 -17.73 0.42 0.64
N VAL A 98 -18.21 -0.56 -0.09
CA VAL A 98 -17.40 -1.47 -0.91
C VAL A 98 -18.06 -1.67 -2.27
N ARG A 99 -17.28 -1.51 -3.33
CA ARG A 99 -17.68 -1.88 -4.70
C ARG A 99 -16.93 -3.13 -5.11
N ILE A 100 -17.63 -4.06 -5.77
CA ILE A 100 -17.02 -5.26 -6.37
C ILE A 100 -17.19 -5.19 -7.87
N GLN A 101 -16.09 -5.39 -8.60
CA GLN A 101 -16.07 -5.43 -10.05
C GLN A 101 -15.45 -6.74 -10.53
N GLY A 102 -15.83 -7.21 -11.70
CA GLY A 102 -15.37 -8.47 -12.28
C GLY A 102 -16.26 -9.66 -11.95
N ILE A 103 -17.39 -9.47 -11.25
CA ILE A 103 -18.39 -10.50 -10.98
C ILE A 103 -19.75 -10.05 -11.50
N ALA A 104 -20.38 -10.86 -12.33
CA ALA A 104 -21.64 -10.56 -12.97
C ALA A 104 -22.76 -10.20 -11.97
N GLY A 105 -23.42 -9.08 -12.23
CA GLY A 105 -24.56 -8.61 -11.43
C GLY A 105 -24.18 -7.79 -10.18
N PHE A 106 -22.87 -7.57 -9.93
CA PHE A 106 -22.43 -6.80 -8.76
C PHE A 106 -21.69 -5.50 -9.10
N GLU A 107 -21.35 -5.24 -10.33
CA GLU A 107 -20.51 -4.12 -10.77
C GLU A 107 -21.08 -2.75 -10.38
N ASN A 108 -22.41 -2.63 -10.35
CA ASN A 108 -23.13 -1.40 -10.07
C ASN A 108 -23.69 -1.34 -8.65
N ARG A 109 -23.29 -2.28 -7.78
CA ARG A 109 -23.75 -2.34 -6.40
C ARG A 109 -22.72 -1.73 -5.46
N LEU A 110 -23.17 -0.82 -4.59
CA LEU A 110 -22.43 -0.38 -3.42
C LEU A 110 -22.93 -1.19 -2.20
N PHE A 111 -22.02 -1.93 -1.59
CA PHE A 111 -22.23 -2.60 -0.31
C PHE A 111 -21.91 -1.64 0.83
N GLU A 112 -22.67 -1.67 1.89
CA GLU A 112 -22.45 -0.80 3.05
C GLU A 112 -21.16 -1.18 3.80
N THR A 113 -20.87 -2.46 3.90
CA THR A 113 -19.71 -2.98 4.62
C THR A 113 -18.95 -4.06 3.85
N ALA A 114 -17.67 -4.22 4.20
CA ALA A 114 -16.83 -5.27 3.64
C ALA A 114 -17.31 -6.67 4.03
N ASN A 115 -17.88 -6.85 5.23
CA ASN A 115 -18.46 -8.13 5.65
C ASN A 115 -19.69 -8.49 4.84
N GLU A 116 -20.59 -7.53 4.57
CA GLU A 116 -21.74 -7.74 3.69
C GLU A 116 -21.28 -8.16 2.29
N ALA A 117 -20.36 -7.38 1.70
CA ALA A 117 -19.81 -7.68 0.38
C ALA A 117 -19.23 -9.11 0.34
N TYR A 118 -18.42 -9.46 1.33
CA TYR A 118 -17.82 -10.79 1.43
C TYR A 118 -18.86 -11.90 1.52
N ALA A 119 -19.86 -11.76 2.42
CA ALA A 119 -20.88 -12.77 2.60
C ALA A 119 -21.69 -13.00 1.32
N VAL A 120 -22.14 -11.91 0.68
CA VAL A 120 -22.95 -11.99 -0.55
C VAL A 120 -22.17 -12.58 -1.72
N ILE A 121 -20.93 -12.13 -1.94
CA ILE A 121 -20.10 -12.63 -3.03
C ILE A 121 -19.72 -14.09 -2.80
N ASN A 122 -19.38 -14.46 -1.57
CA ASN A 122 -19.01 -15.82 -1.22
C ASN A 122 -20.19 -16.80 -1.43
N GLU A 123 -21.38 -16.40 -1.02
CA GLU A 123 -22.60 -17.16 -1.24
C GLU A 123 -22.92 -17.30 -2.74
N PHE A 124 -22.81 -16.20 -3.49
CA PHE A 124 -23.00 -16.21 -4.94
C PHE A 124 -22.03 -17.18 -5.65
N LEU A 125 -20.74 -17.08 -5.37
CA LEU A 125 -19.72 -17.95 -5.92
C LEU A 125 -19.95 -19.41 -5.53
N LYS A 126 -20.34 -19.67 -4.28
CA LYS A 126 -20.66 -21.03 -3.81
C LYS A 126 -21.85 -21.63 -4.56
N ASN A 127 -22.92 -20.86 -4.74
CA ASN A 127 -24.15 -21.32 -5.40
C ASN A 127 -23.99 -21.46 -6.91
N ASN A 128 -23.05 -20.76 -7.53
CA ASN A 128 -22.76 -20.81 -8.95
C ASN A 128 -21.49 -21.62 -9.27
N GLY A 129 -20.97 -22.38 -8.32
CA GLY A 129 -19.85 -23.28 -8.52
C GLY A 129 -18.46 -22.64 -8.37
N GLY A 130 -18.38 -21.35 -8.02
CA GLY A 130 -17.11 -20.61 -7.91
C GLY A 130 -16.24 -20.97 -6.70
N LEU A 131 -16.75 -21.73 -5.73
CA LEU A 131 -16.04 -22.10 -4.49
C LEU A 131 -16.25 -23.60 -4.13
N GLY A 132 -16.55 -24.44 -5.09
CA GLY A 132 -16.83 -25.85 -4.87
C GLY A 132 -15.61 -26.77 -4.94
N GLN A 133 -15.77 -27.98 -4.44
CA GLN A 133 -14.74 -29.04 -4.54
C GLN A 133 -14.70 -29.74 -5.91
N GLU A 134 -15.58 -29.38 -6.82
CA GLU A 134 -15.69 -29.98 -8.15
C GLU A 134 -15.28 -28.96 -9.21
N SER A 135 -14.67 -29.46 -10.29
CA SER A 135 -14.32 -28.64 -11.44
C SER A 135 -15.58 -28.02 -12.05
N LEU A 136 -15.61 -26.71 -12.19
CA LEU A 136 -16.69 -25.98 -12.83
C LEU A 136 -16.71 -26.26 -14.33
N LYS A 137 -17.91 -26.20 -14.91
CA LYS A 137 -18.06 -26.22 -16.35
C LYS A 137 -17.60 -24.89 -16.93
N SER A 138 -16.94 -24.90 -18.07
CA SER A 138 -16.47 -23.70 -18.76
C SER A 138 -17.61 -22.69 -19.05
N THR A 139 -18.81 -23.15 -19.24
CA THR A 139 -20.00 -22.29 -19.44
C THR A 139 -20.39 -21.48 -18.24
N ASP A 140 -19.99 -21.91 -17.04
CA ASP A 140 -20.35 -21.20 -15.80
C ASP A 140 -19.37 -20.03 -15.54
N PHE A 141 -18.15 -20.13 -16.04
CA PHE A 141 -17.12 -19.09 -15.87
C PHE A 141 -17.54 -17.75 -16.49
N ASP A 142 -17.98 -17.75 -17.75
CA ASP A 142 -18.39 -16.53 -18.46
C ASP A 142 -19.70 -15.93 -17.89
N ASN A 143 -20.48 -16.73 -17.18
CA ASN A 143 -21.67 -16.27 -16.46
C ASN A 143 -21.35 -15.66 -15.09
N ILE A 144 -20.18 -15.99 -14.51
CA ILE A 144 -19.75 -15.54 -13.19
C ILE A 144 -18.83 -14.33 -13.30
N PHE A 145 -17.86 -14.35 -14.21
CA PHE A 145 -16.82 -13.35 -14.32
C PHE A 145 -16.98 -12.46 -15.55
N THR A 146 -16.79 -11.16 -15.36
CA THR A 146 -16.94 -10.13 -16.39
C THR A 146 -15.62 -9.47 -16.79
N ASP A 147 -14.56 -9.61 -15.99
CA ASP A 147 -13.20 -9.12 -16.28
C ASP A 147 -12.27 -10.32 -16.51
N ILE A 148 -12.14 -10.72 -17.75
CA ILE A 148 -11.36 -11.90 -18.19
C ILE A 148 -10.27 -11.42 -19.14
N ASP A 149 -9.02 -11.76 -18.86
CA ASP A 149 -7.90 -11.37 -19.72
C ASP A 149 -7.69 -12.30 -20.92
N GLU A 150 -6.70 -11.98 -21.75
CA GLU A 150 -6.36 -12.73 -22.96
C GLU A 150 -5.91 -14.19 -22.70
N ASN A 151 -5.50 -14.49 -21.47
CA ASN A 151 -5.13 -15.85 -21.04
C ASN A 151 -6.33 -16.62 -20.48
N GLY A 152 -7.51 -16.01 -20.43
CA GLY A 152 -8.69 -16.59 -19.83
C GLY A 152 -8.73 -16.51 -18.29
N ASP A 153 -7.90 -15.67 -17.68
CA ASP A 153 -7.83 -15.51 -16.23
C ASP A 153 -8.76 -14.37 -15.74
N ALA A 154 -9.67 -14.71 -14.86
CA ALA A 154 -10.60 -13.73 -14.29
C ALA A 154 -9.96 -12.90 -13.19
N LYS A 155 -10.37 -11.64 -13.15
CA LYS A 155 -9.95 -10.66 -12.15
C LYS A 155 -11.15 -10.10 -11.39
N VAL A 156 -11.02 -9.98 -10.07
CA VAL A 156 -12.00 -9.33 -9.22
C VAL A 156 -11.35 -8.15 -8.51
N VAL A 157 -12.00 -7.00 -8.54
CA VAL A 157 -11.53 -5.78 -7.88
C VAL A 157 -12.47 -5.40 -6.75
N TRP A 158 -11.90 -5.25 -5.56
CA TRP A 158 -12.56 -4.72 -4.37
C TRP A 158 -12.15 -3.27 -4.18
N THR A 159 -13.06 -2.33 -4.41
CA THR A 159 -12.81 -0.91 -4.14
C THR A 159 -13.39 -0.55 -2.79
N ILE A 160 -12.53 -0.12 -1.89
CA ILE A 160 -12.85 0.20 -0.50
C ILE A 160 -12.99 1.72 -0.34
N TYR A 161 -14.12 2.18 0.17
CA TYR A 161 -14.38 3.58 0.51
C TYR A 161 -14.49 3.73 2.02
N GLY A 162 -13.79 4.72 2.58
CA GLY A 162 -13.77 4.96 4.01
C GLY A 162 -13.14 3.82 4.81
N GLU A 163 -13.39 3.80 6.12
CA GLU A 163 -12.91 2.75 7.01
C GLU A 163 -13.87 1.56 6.97
N GLN A 164 -13.36 0.40 6.59
CA GLN A 164 -14.05 -0.87 6.59
C GLN A 164 -13.43 -1.82 7.61
N ARG A 165 -14.26 -2.46 8.42
CA ARG A 165 -13.84 -3.46 9.39
C ARG A 165 -14.33 -4.84 8.95
N MET A 166 -13.43 -5.79 8.95
CA MET A 166 -13.78 -7.19 8.75
C MET A 166 -13.72 -7.92 10.08
N ILE A 167 -14.83 -8.54 10.45
CA ILE A 167 -14.93 -9.32 11.67
C ILE A 167 -14.45 -10.73 11.37
N GLU A 168 -13.50 -11.23 12.15
CA GLU A 168 -13.17 -12.65 12.16
C GLU A 168 -14.29 -13.41 12.86
N ASP A 169 -14.81 -14.43 12.20
CA ASP A 169 -15.61 -15.45 12.83
C ASP A 169 -15.07 -16.84 12.48
N SER A 170 -15.57 -17.85 13.16
CA SER A 170 -15.12 -19.24 12.96
C SER A 170 -15.51 -19.82 11.60
N GLU A 171 -16.46 -19.21 10.92
CA GLU A 171 -16.94 -19.64 9.60
C GLU A 171 -16.17 -18.93 8.46
N HIS A 172 -15.60 -17.76 8.73
CA HIS A 172 -14.89 -16.91 7.77
C HIS A 172 -13.48 -16.54 8.26
N PRO A 173 -12.58 -17.52 8.47
CA PRO A 173 -11.26 -17.27 9.02
C PRO A 173 -10.33 -16.53 8.02
N TYR A 174 -10.71 -16.44 6.75
CA TYR A 174 -9.89 -15.88 5.69
C TYR A 174 -10.62 -14.80 4.91
N PHE A 175 -9.99 -13.65 4.80
CA PHE A 175 -10.42 -12.63 3.85
C PHE A 175 -9.94 -13.00 2.45
N LEU A 176 -10.84 -13.02 1.49
CA LEU A 176 -10.54 -13.46 0.12
C LEU A 176 -9.91 -14.86 0.10
N SER A 177 -10.51 -15.79 0.84
CA SER A 177 -10.23 -17.19 0.65
C SER A 177 -10.67 -17.56 -0.77
N PHE A 178 -9.72 -17.60 -1.67
CA PHE A 178 -9.92 -18.29 -2.95
C PHE A 178 -9.90 -19.77 -2.60
N GLY A 179 -11.07 -20.30 -2.36
CA GLY A 179 -11.25 -21.62 -1.75
C GLY A 179 -10.43 -22.70 -2.43
N ARG A 180 -10.11 -23.69 -1.65
CA ARG A 180 -9.22 -24.83 -1.87
C ARG A 180 -9.24 -25.51 -3.24
N LYS A 181 -10.15 -25.21 -4.14
CA LYS A 181 -10.26 -25.80 -5.48
C LYS A 181 -11.03 -24.90 -6.45
N ALA A 182 -11.22 -23.65 -6.09
CA ALA A 182 -12.23 -22.82 -6.71
C ALA A 182 -11.88 -22.24 -8.06
N ALA A 183 -10.67 -22.27 -8.43
CA ALA A 183 -10.25 -21.46 -9.57
C ALA A 183 -9.98 -22.26 -10.84
N HIS A 184 -10.30 -23.56 -10.87
CA HIS A 184 -10.01 -24.39 -12.02
C HIS A 184 -11.26 -24.77 -12.80
N TYR A 185 -11.30 -24.33 -14.03
CA TYR A 185 -12.32 -24.69 -14.99
C TYR A 185 -11.74 -25.72 -15.97
N GLY A 186 -12.56 -26.66 -16.42
CA GLY A 186 -12.12 -27.80 -17.26
C GLY A 186 -11.47 -27.44 -18.59
N ASP A 187 -11.49 -26.17 -18.99
CA ASP A 187 -10.85 -25.62 -20.18
C ASP A 187 -9.52 -24.86 -19.86
N GLY A 188 -9.03 -24.92 -18.64
CA GLY A 188 -7.77 -24.28 -18.21
C GLY A 188 -7.88 -22.81 -17.80
N ARG A 189 -9.10 -22.24 -17.75
CA ARG A 189 -9.33 -20.89 -17.23
C ARG A 189 -9.30 -20.85 -15.70
N HIS A 190 -8.94 -19.72 -15.13
CA HIS A 190 -8.76 -19.58 -13.69
C HIS A 190 -9.30 -18.24 -13.15
N PHE A 191 -9.88 -18.27 -11.94
CA PHE A 191 -10.02 -17.10 -11.11
C PHE A 191 -8.77 -16.95 -10.24
N SER A 192 -7.84 -16.14 -10.65
CA SER A 192 -6.51 -16.08 -10.03
C SER A 192 -6.04 -14.66 -9.72
N ARG A 193 -6.83 -13.64 -10.07
CA ARG A 193 -6.41 -12.25 -9.96
C ARG A 193 -7.36 -11.46 -9.08
N VAL A 194 -6.84 -10.86 -8.00
CA VAL A 194 -7.61 -10.02 -7.08
C VAL A 194 -6.87 -8.72 -6.81
N ALA A 195 -7.60 -7.61 -6.87
CA ALA A 195 -7.10 -6.33 -6.41
C ALA A 195 -7.99 -5.75 -5.31
N VAL A 196 -7.38 -5.21 -4.28
CA VAL A 196 -8.02 -4.40 -3.24
C VAL A 196 -7.50 -2.97 -3.37
N VAL A 197 -8.39 -2.05 -3.69
CA VAL A 197 -8.03 -0.67 -4.06
C VAL A 197 -8.75 0.33 -3.15
N GLY A 198 -8.06 1.34 -2.70
CA GLY A 198 -8.68 2.47 -2.03
C GLY A 198 -9.44 3.35 -3.04
N GLY A 199 -10.75 3.51 -2.84
CA GLY A 199 -11.62 4.33 -3.68
C GLY A 199 -11.62 5.81 -3.30
N ASN A 200 -11.15 6.15 -2.10
CA ASN A 200 -11.00 7.54 -1.64
C ASN A 200 -9.82 7.67 -0.67
N ALA A 201 -9.48 8.89 -0.29
CA ALA A 201 -8.33 9.18 0.58
C ALA A 201 -8.48 8.63 2.02
N SER A 202 -9.68 8.28 2.45
CA SER A 202 -9.97 7.69 3.75
C SER A 202 -10.08 6.17 3.72
N ALA A 203 -9.85 5.54 2.57
CA ALA A 203 -9.94 4.10 2.40
C ALA A 203 -9.01 3.36 3.36
N LYS A 204 -9.61 2.54 4.22
CA LYS A 204 -8.88 1.80 5.24
C LYS A 204 -9.57 0.47 5.52
N LEU A 205 -8.78 -0.57 5.56
CA LEU A 205 -9.23 -1.91 5.90
C LEU A 205 -8.64 -2.33 7.25
N ILE A 206 -9.50 -2.58 8.22
CA ILE A 206 -9.11 -3.04 9.56
C ILE A 206 -9.50 -4.49 9.73
N ARG A 207 -8.50 -5.31 10.00
CA ARG A 207 -8.68 -6.71 10.39
C ARG A 207 -7.50 -7.16 11.24
N SER A 208 -7.75 -8.12 12.13
CA SER A 208 -6.70 -8.71 12.96
C SER A 208 -5.71 -9.54 12.14
N THR A 209 -6.19 -10.25 11.13
CA THR A 209 -5.37 -11.05 10.22
C THR A 209 -5.99 -11.06 8.82
N LEU A 210 -5.21 -10.68 7.81
CA LEU A 210 -5.56 -10.92 6.41
C LEU A 210 -4.78 -12.16 5.97
N SER A 211 -5.47 -13.27 5.82
CA SER A 211 -4.88 -14.50 5.29
C SER A 211 -5.38 -14.74 3.87
N PHE A 212 -4.45 -14.96 2.97
CA PHE A 212 -4.75 -15.43 1.64
C PHE A 212 -4.35 -16.90 1.58
N SER A 213 -5.30 -17.78 1.39
CA SER A 213 -5.04 -19.19 1.16
C SER A 213 -5.32 -19.52 -0.29
N TYR A 214 -4.26 -19.76 -1.05
CA TYR A 214 -4.37 -20.51 -2.28
C TYR A 214 -4.10 -21.97 -1.92
N ASP A 215 -5.09 -22.80 -2.06
CA ASP A 215 -4.84 -24.23 -1.99
C ASP A 215 -4.14 -24.68 -3.26
N TRP A 216 -2.95 -25.18 -3.04
CA TRP A 216 -2.21 -25.83 -4.08
C TRP A 216 -2.90 -27.12 -4.55
N TRP A 217 -2.90 -27.31 -5.83
CA TRP A 217 -3.44 -28.48 -6.48
C TRP A 217 -2.62 -28.78 -7.73
N ASP A 218 -2.39 -30.08 -8.01
CA ASP A 218 -1.67 -30.53 -9.19
C ASP A 218 -2.32 -29.99 -10.47
N GLY A 219 -1.63 -29.12 -11.20
CA GLY A 219 -2.08 -28.50 -12.45
C GLY A 219 -2.55 -27.05 -12.35
N CYS A 220 -2.52 -26.42 -11.18
CA CYS A 220 -2.76 -24.96 -11.08
C CYS A 220 -1.60 -24.21 -11.77
N PRO A 221 -1.86 -23.37 -12.78
CA PRO A 221 -0.79 -22.58 -13.38
C PRO A 221 -0.27 -21.53 -12.42
N ASN A 222 1.02 -21.24 -12.52
CA ASN A 222 1.73 -20.23 -11.74
C ASN A 222 1.33 -18.80 -12.16
N ARG A 223 0.05 -18.40 -12.05
CA ARG A 223 -0.50 -17.15 -12.60
C ARG A 223 -1.35 -16.33 -11.61
N GLY A 224 -1.26 -16.63 -10.32
CA GLY A 224 -2.00 -15.83 -9.34
C GLY A 224 -1.44 -14.41 -9.19
N ASP A 225 -2.32 -13.41 -9.07
CA ASP A 225 -1.98 -12.01 -8.81
C ASP A 225 -2.88 -11.43 -7.72
N VAL A 226 -2.28 -10.97 -6.63
CA VAL A 226 -2.98 -10.29 -5.54
C VAL A 226 -2.36 -8.92 -5.34
N ALA A 227 -3.13 -7.87 -5.56
CA ALA A 227 -2.66 -6.50 -5.49
C ALA A 227 -3.42 -5.67 -4.44
N PHE A 228 -2.68 -4.86 -3.70
CA PHE A 228 -3.22 -3.82 -2.82
C PHE A 228 -2.72 -2.47 -3.31
N LYS A 229 -3.65 -1.52 -3.51
CA LYS A 229 -3.29 -0.19 -4.03
C LYS A 229 -4.02 0.93 -3.30
N ASN A 230 -3.30 2.00 -2.98
CA ASN A 230 -3.86 3.24 -2.45
C ASN A 230 -4.74 3.03 -1.21
N ILE A 231 -4.39 2.09 -0.33
CA ILE A 231 -5.21 1.73 0.83
C ILE A 231 -4.39 1.72 2.11
N SER A 232 -5.03 2.12 3.21
CA SER A 232 -4.48 1.94 4.55
C SER A 232 -4.94 0.61 5.12
N MET A 233 -4.02 -0.14 5.74
CA MET A 233 -4.33 -1.39 6.42
C MET A 233 -3.87 -1.31 7.87
N GLY A 234 -4.70 -1.76 8.81
CA GLY A 234 -4.40 -1.69 10.23
C GLY A 234 -4.82 -2.95 11.00
N ALA A 235 -4.01 -3.33 11.99
CA ALA A 235 -4.41 -4.31 13.00
C ALA A 235 -5.37 -3.68 14.02
N VAL A 236 -6.18 -4.51 14.68
CA VAL A 236 -6.98 -4.05 15.83
C VAL A 236 -6.06 -3.86 17.02
N GLU A 237 -6.23 -2.76 17.76
CA GLU A 237 -5.33 -2.28 18.83
C GLU A 237 -4.97 -3.27 19.94
N ASN A 238 -5.59 -4.42 20.05
CA ASN A 238 -5.40 -5.38 21.15
C ASN A 238 -4.86 -6.74 20.73
N SER A 239 -4.43 -6.92 19.50
CA SER A 239 -3.90 -8.22 19.07
C SER A 239 -2.43 -8.35 19.45
N LYS A 240 -2.14 -9.14 20.47
CA LYS A 240 -0.77 -9.45 20.89
C LYS A 240 -0.02 -10.15 19.77
N GLY A 241 0.83 -9.43 19.03
CA GLY A 241 1.79 -9.99 18.10
C GLY A 241 1.19 -10.74 16.91
N GLN A 242 -0.04 -10.44 16.51
CA GLN A 242 -0.64 -11.05 15.34
C GLN A 242 -0.24 -10.29 14.07
N TYR A 243 0.00 -11.04 13.01
CA TYR A 243 0.34 -10.51 11.72
C TYR A 243 -0.87 -9.82 11.08
N LEU A 244 -0.70 -8.64 10.54
CA LEU A 244 -1.77 -7.95 9.83
C LEU A 244 -2.12 -8.65 8.52
N VAL A 245 -1.10 -9.07 7.81
CA VAL A 245 -1.22 -9.85 6.59
C VAL A 245 -0.38 -11.09 6.78
N ASN A 246 -1.01 -12.16 7.24
CA ASN A 246 -0.36 -13.44 7.41
C ASN A 246 -0.51 -14.26 6.12
N MET A 247 0.54 -14.32 5.34
CA MET A 247 0.63 -15.15 4.14
C MET A 247 1.20 -16.54 4.46
N SER A 248 1.36 -16.89 5.73
CA SER A 248 2.11 -18.04 6.20
C SER A 248 1.49 -19.40 5.83
N GLN A 249 0.23 -19.43 5.50
CA GLN A 249 -0.46 -20.69 5.18
C GLN A 249 -0.76 -20.87 3.69
N ALA A 250 -0.38 -19.89 2.90
CA ALA A 250 -0.55 -20.04 1.48
C ALA A 250 0.54 -20.97 0.94
N TYR A 251 0.16 -22.15 0.58
CA TYR A 251 0.85 -22.91 -0.44
C TYR A 251 0.70 -22.17 -1.77
N THR A 252 1.30 -20.98 -1.84
CA THR A 252 1.15 -20.06 -2.98
C THR A 252 2.14 -20.45 -4.06
N TRP A 253 1.75 -21.37 -4.88
CA TRP A 253 2.50 -21.69 -6.08
C TRP A 253 2.25 -20.60 -7.12
N GLY A 254 3.30 -19.87 -7.50
CA GLY A 254 3.27 -18.91 -8.60
C GLY A 254 2.41 -17.65 -8.43
N VAL A 255 2.12 -17.24 -7.20
CA VAL A 255 1.37 -16.01 -6.95
C VAL A 255 2.30 -14.81 -6.88
N THR A 256 1.96 -13.76 -7.62
CA THR A 256 2.55 -12.43 -7.46
C THR A 256 1.77 -11.64 -6.43
N MET A 257 2.46 -11.10 -5.42
CA MET A 257 1.89 -10.18 -4.44
C MET A 257 2.39 -8.77 -4.72
N SER A 258 1.49 -7.82 -4.79
CA SER A 258 1.83 -6.42 -5.05
C SER A 258 1.20 -5.47 -4.04
N TYR A 259 2.00 -4.55 -3.50
CA TYR A 259 1.55 -3.46 -2.62
C TYR A 259 2.06 -2.15 -3.19
N GLU A 260 1.16 -1.23 -3.50
CA GLU A 260 1.51 0.06 -4.10
C GLU A 260 0.79 1.21 -3.39
N ASN A 261 1.55 2.21 -2.94
CA ASN A 261 1.03 3.38 -2.23
C ASN A 261 0.18 3.02 -1.01
N CYS A 262 0.53 1.98 -0.27
CA CYS A 262 -0.20 1.52 0.90
C CYS A 262 0.39 2.07 2.20
N SER A 263 -0.46 2.28 3.21
CA SER A 263 -0.04 2.56 4.58
C SER A 263 -0.38 1.35 5.46
N ILE A 264 0.64 0.68 6.00
CA ILE A 264 0.50 -0.59 6.69
C ILE A 264 0.93 -0.44 8.15
N LYS A 265 0.00 -0.68 9.08
CA LYS A 265 0.28 -0.84 10.50
C LYS A 265 0.28 -2.32 10.84
N GLY A 266 1.46 -2.92 10.91
CA GLY A 266 1.64 -4.35 11.16
C GLY A 266 2.73 -4.96 10.29
N PHE A 267 2.61 -6.24 9.98
CA PHE A 267 3.65 -7.02 9.31
C PHE A 267 3.12 -7.70 8.05
N LEU A 268 3.97 -7.81 7.05
CA LEU A 268 3.78 -8.72 5.93
C LEU A 268 4.65 -9.97 6.18
N TYR A 269 4.02 -11.08 6.47
CA TYR A 269 4.70 -12.36 6.55
C TYR A 269 4.37 -13.17 5.30
N CYS A 270 5.36 -13.40 4.47
CA CYS A 270 5.22 -14.15 3.23
C CYS A 270 5.95 -15.48 3.36
N TYR A 271 5.21 -16.55 3.58
CA TYR A 271 5.75 -17.91 3.53
C TYR A 271 5.59 -18.49 2.14
N VAL A 272 6.68 -18.91 1.54
CA VAL A 272 6.70 -19.33 0.13
C VAL A 272 7.28 -20.70 -0.03
N ASN A 273 6.51 -21.59 -0.58
CA ASN A 273 6.99 -22.92 -0.92
C ASN A 273 7.49 -23.05 -2.37
N ASN A 274 7.03 -22.20 -3.30
CA ASN A 274 7.47 -22.26 -4.70
C ASN A 274 7.30 -20.90 -5.39
N SER A 275 7.96 -20.68 -6.51
CA SER A 275 8.13 -19.43 -7.24
C SER A 275 6.99 -18.42 -7.17
N TYR A 276 7.22 -17.29 -6.56
CA TYR A 276 6.33 -16.13 -6.57
C TYR A 276 7.16 -14.84 -6.66
N ALA A 277 6.46 -13.73 -6.88
CA ALA A 277 7.05 -12.42 -6.79
C ALA A 277 6.37 -11.60 -5.68
N LEU A 278 7.17 -10.83 -4.94
CA LEU A 278 6.69 -9.81 -4.01
C LEU A 278 7.14 -8.44 -4.51
N ASN A 279 6.18 -7.58 -4.83
CA ASN A 279 6.43 -6.21 -5.24
C ASN A 279 5.84 -5.24 -4.22
N VAL A 280 6.68 -4.44 -3.57
CA VAL A 280 6.26 -3.44 -2.58
C VAL A 280 6.82 -2.10 -3.00
N LYS A 281 5.94 -1.16 -3.35
CA LYS A 281 6.35 0.13 -3.90
C LYS A 281 5.65 1.30 -3.21
N ASN A 282 6.44 2.31 -2.83
CA ASN A 282 5.94 3.55 -2.23
C ASN A 282 5.03 3.33 -1.01
N CYS A 283 5.28 2.29 -0.22
CA CYS A 283 4.48 1.96 0.96
C CYS A 283 5.09 2.53 2.24
N THR A 284 4.25 2.80 3.23
CA THR A 284 4.69 3.16 4.58
C THR A 284 4.33 2.05 5.54
N PHE A 285 5.33 1.56 6.28
CA PHE A 285 5.19 0.60 7.35
C PHE A 285 5.47 1.29 8.68
N ASP A 286 4.47 1.31 9.55
CA ASP A 286 4.64 1.83 10.91
C ASP A 286 4.09 0.78 11.88
N SER A 287 4.96 -0.09 12.36
CA SER A 287 4.57 -1.15 13.27
C SER A 287 4.89 -0.76 14.71
N ILE A 288 3.86 -0.55 15.50
CA ILE A 288 3.93 -0.22 16.93
C ILE A 288 4.49 -1.41 17.76
N PHE A 289 4.61 -2.59 17.18
CA PHE A 289 4.86 -3.85 17.92
C PHE A 289 6.28 -4.40 17.76
N GLY A 290 7.26 -3.58 17.72
CA GLY A 290 8.71 -3.71 17.80
C GLY A 290 9.46 -5.05 17.76
N LYS A 291 8.80 -6.19 17.70
CA LYS A 291 9.46 -7.51 17.77
C LYS A 291 9.61 -8.21 16.41
N GLU A 292 8.83 -7.81 15.40
CA GLU A 292 8.81 -8.50 14.11
C GLU A 292 9.27 -7.59 12.96
N TYR A 293 9.73 -8.19 11.88
CA TYR A 293 10.05 -7.48 10.66
C TYR A 293 8.77 -6.95 9.99
N SER A 294 8.80 -5.76 9.46
CA SER A 294 7.68 -5.24 8.66
C SER A 294 7.41 -6.10 7.44
N ILE A 295 8.48 -6.61 6.83
CA ILE A 295 8.39 -7.58 5.74
C ILE A 295 9.29 -8.75 6.11
N HIS A 296 8.70 -9.93 6.26
CA HIS A 296 9.43 -11.18 6.42
C HIS A 296 9.09 -12.10 5.25
N VAL A 297 10.05 -12.33 4.39
CA VAL A 297 9.95 -13.29 3.30
C VAL A 297 10.65 -14.56 3.71
N GLN A 298 9.90 -15.65 3.77
CA GLN A 298 10.47 -16.97 4.02
C GLN A 298 10.20 -17.86 2.81
N GLY A 299 11.24 -18.18 2.07
CA GLY A 299 11.17 -18.99 0.85
C GLY A 299 11.55 -20.44 1.07
N SER A 300 11.23 -21.27 0.08
CA SER A 300 11.75 -22.64 -0.05
C SER A 300 13.09 -22.62 -0.82
N ALA A 301 14.01 -23.50 -0.44
CA ALA A 301 15.29 -23.65 -1.15
C ALA A 301 15.16 -24.09 -2.62
N THR A 302 13.98 -24.51 -3.05
CA THR A 302 13.73 -25.09 -4.38
C THR A 302 12.99 -24.18 -5.35
N ALA A 303 12.50 -23.01 -4.88
CA ALA A 303 11.70 -22.13 -5.73
C ALA A 303 12.26 -20.72 -5.78
N PRO A 304 12.51 -20.15 -6.96
CA PRO A 304 12.96 -18.78 -7.11
C PRO A 304 11.83 -17.80 -6.78
N ALA A 305 12.07 -16.89 -5.84
CA ALA A 305 11.19 -15.76 -5.57
C ALA A 305 11.86 -14.47 -6.02
N ALA A 306 11.20 -13.70 -6.86
CA ALA A 306 11.62 -12.35 -7.20
C ALA A 306 11.02 -11.37 -6.18
N ILE A 307 11.86 -10.58 -5.52
CA ILE A 307 11.45 -9.65 -4.49
C ILE A 307 11.90 -8.24 -4.87
N SER A 308 10.96 -7.31 -4.91
CA SER A 308 11.25 -5.88 -5.09
C SER A 308 10.58 -5.07 -3.99
N ILE A 309 11.39 -4.30 -3.23
CA ILE A 309 10.94 -3.39 -2.18
C ILE A 309 11.55 -2.03 -2.50
N GLU A 310 10.73 -1.12 -3.03
CA GLU A 310 11.22 0.13 -3.63
C GLU A 310 10.48 1.38 -3.11
N GLY A 311 11.24 2.42 -2.75
CA GLY A 311 10.70 3.72 -2.35
C GLY A 311 9.82 3.70 -1.09
N CYS A 312 9.97 2.70 -0.24
CA CYS A 312 9.16 2.52 0.96
C CYS A 312 9.76 3.24 2.18
N THR A 313 8.89 3.52 3.16
CA THR A 313 9.29 4.05 4.46
C THR A 313 8.93 3.07 5.57
N PHE A 314 9.93 2.66 6.35
CA PHE A 314 9.78 1.78 7.50
C PHE A 314 10.06 2.55 8.78
N LYS A 315 9.15 2.46 9.75
CA LYS A 315 9.27 3.14 11.05
C LYS A 315 8.95 2.19 12.19
N ASN A 316 9.69 2.32 13.28
CA ASN A 316 9.39 1.65 14.53
C ASN A 316 9.16 0.12 14.36
N SER A 317 9.99 -0.53 13.55
CA SER A 317 9.94 -1.98 13.28
C SER A 317 11.34 -2.56 13.17
N ARG A 318 11.45 -3.89 13.05
CA ARG A 318 12.76 -4.49 12.75
C ARG A 318 13.23 -4.21 11.32
N GLY A 319 12.34 -3.83 10.40
CA GLY A 319 12.67 -3.59 9.01
C GLY A 319 12.29 -4.77 8.10
N VAL A 320 13.24 -5.30 7.34
CA VAL A 320 13.02 -6.31 6.30
C VAL A 320 13.91 -7.53 6.54
N ASN A 321 13.31 -8.72 6.51
CA ASN A 321 14.06 -9.99 6.53
C ASN A 321 13.81 -10.76 5.22
N ILE A 322 14.87 -11.04 4.50
CA ILE A 322 14.87 -11.89 3.30
C ILE A 322 15.49 -13.22 3.69
N ASP A 323 14.63 -14.21 3.91
CA ASP A 323 15.03 -15.59 4.23
C ASP A 323 14.69 -16.52 3.06
N GLN A 324 15.70 -17.12 2.47
CA GLN A 324 15.59 -18.10 1.38
C GLN A 324 15.05 -17.56 0.03
N ALA A 325 15.32 -16.31 -0.30
CA ALA A 325 15.11 -15.86 -1.69
C ALA A 325 16.10 -16.58 -2.62
N THR A 326 15.59 -17.36 -3.55
CA THR A 326 16.43 -18.14 -4.47
C THR A 326 16.68 -17.46 -5.81
N ALA A 327 15.97 -16.38 -6.12
CA ALA A 327 16.16 -15.60 -7.34
C ALA A 327 16.91 -14.29 -7.05
N GLU A 328 16.24 -13.18 -7.14
CA GLU A 328 16.79 -11.84 -6.93
C GLU A 328 15.91 -11.07 -5.94
N ALA A 329 16.53 -10.48 -4.94
CA ALA A 329 15.88 -9.56 -4.04
C ALA A 329 16.48 -8.15 -4.21
N ARG A 330 15.61 -7.15 -4.41
CA ARG A 330 15.95 -5.74 -4.60
C ARG A 330 15.35 -4.91 -3.47
N ILE A 331 16.16 -4.24 -2.72
CA ILE A 331 15.78 -3.32 -1.64
C ILE A 331 16.35 -1.96 -2.00
N VAL A 332 15.56 -1.11 -2.66
CA VAL A 332 16.06 0.06 -3.39
C VAL A 332 15.35 1.36 -2.97
N GLY A 333 16.12 2.38 -2.64
CA GLY A 333 15.60 3.73 -2.39
C GLY A 333 14.64 3.83 -1.19
N ASN A 334 14.74 2.92 -0.21
CA ASN A 334 13.86 2.93 0.95
C ASN A 334 14.43 3.79 2.09
N THR A 335 13.57 4.19 3.00
CA THR A 335 13.92 4.91 4.21
C THR A 335 13.55 4.08 5.44
N PHE A 336 14.52 3.80 6.31
CA PHE A 336 14.35 3.11 7.58
C PHE A 336 14.67 4.07 8.72
N VAL A 337 13.68 4.33 9.59
CA VAL A 337 13.83 5.28 10.72
C VAL A 337 13.42 4.60 12.01
N ASN A 338 14.27 4.69 13.02
CA ASN A 338 14.03 4.07 14.34
C ASN A 338 13.72 2.57 14.21
N CYS A 339 14.37 1.91 13.26
CA CYS A 339 14.19 0.47 13.03
C CYS A 339 15.22 -0.36 13.80
N GLY A 340 15.07 -1.68 13.72
CA GLY A 340 15.96 -2.64 14.37
C GLY A 340 15.36 -3.27 15.62
N ASN A 341 16.18 -3.61 16.60
CA ASN A 341 15.69 -4.19 17.84
C ASN A 341 15.11 -3.09 18.76
N LEU A 342 13.81 -3.07 18.90
CA LEU A 342 13.09 -2.11 19.74
C LEU A 342 12.84 -2.62 21.18
N THR A 343 13.38 -3.80 21.54
CA THR A 343 13.35 -4.29 22.92
C THR A 343 14.55 -3.76 23.71
N ASP A 344 14.39 -3.56 25.02
CA ASP A 344 15.44 -3.06 25.90
C ASP A 344 16.49 -4.12 26.29
N ASP A 345 16.48 -5.32 25.66
CA ASP A 345 17.46 -6.36 25.91
C ASP A 345 18.85 -5.93 25.40
N GLU A 346 19.82 -5.97 26.29
CA GLU A 346 21.19 -5.54 26.03
C GLU A 346 21.95 -6.41 25.01
N ASP A 347 21.46 -7.60 24.68
CA ASP A 347 22.02 -8.49 23.66
C ASP A 347 21.67 -8.10 22.21
N ASN A 348 21.51 -6.84 21.95
CA ASN A 348 20.89 -6.25 20.77
C ASN A 348 21.68 -6.26 19.46
N ASN A 349 22.84 -6.86 19.44
CA ASN A 349 23.69 -6.92 18.25
C ASN A 349 23.28 -8.03 17.26
N TYR A 350 22.23 -8.78 17.56
CA TYR A 350 21.82 -9.96 16.79
C TYR A 350 20.73 -9.71 15.76
N TYR A 351 20.34 -8.47 15.49
CA TYR A 351 19.30 -8.18 14.49
C TYR A 351 19.74 -7.08 13.53
N GLY A 352 19.36 -7.25 12.27
CA GLY A 352 19.58 -6.26 11.22
C GLY A 352 18.29 -5.57 10.80
N VAL A 353 18.40 -4.31 10.41
CA VAL A 353 17.29 -3.57 9.79
C VAL A 353 16.97 -4.17 8.41
N ILE A 354 18.02 -4.47 7.63
CA ILE A 354 17.92 -5.30 6.44
C ILE A 354 18.67 -6.59 6.74
N GLN A 355 17.93 -7.64 6.99
CA GLN A 355 18.49 -8.95 7.26
C GLN A 355 18.41 -9.82 6.02
N VAL A 356 19.50 -10.50 5.73
CA VAL A 356 19.62 -11.45 4.63
C VAL A 356 20.02 -12.81 5.18
N THR A 357 19.20 -13.81 4.88
CA THR A 357 19.43 -15.19 5.32
C THR A 357 19.20 -16.10 4.13
N LYS A 358 20.09 -17.01 3.82
CA LYS A 358 19.90 -18.01 2.74
C LYS A 358 19.29 -17.40 1.48
N GLY A 359 20.03 -16.74 0.68
CA GLY A 359 19.50 -16.08 -0.53
C GLY A 359 20.44 -16.23 -1.72
N ALA A 360 19.92 -16.02 -2.92
CA ALA A 360 20.73 -16.02 -4.12
C ALA A 360 21.42 -14.67 -4.30
N ASN A 361 20.77 -13.70 -4.88
CA ASN A 361 21.33 -12.39 -5.17
C ASN A 361 20.49 -11.30 -4.48
N VAL A 362 21.14 -10.49 -3.66
CA VAL A 362 20.47 -9.40 -2.95
C VAL A 362 21.14 -8.07 -3.29
N LEU A 363 20.35 -7.13 -3.77
CA LEU A 363 20.75 -5.75 -4.02
C LEU A 363 20.16 -4.84 -2.94
N VAL A 364 21.00 -4.12 -2.23
CA VAL A 364 20.67 -3.08 -1.26
C VAL A 364 21.24 -1.76 -1.78
N ASP A 365 20.41 -0.91 -2.37
CA ASP A 365 20.84 0.23 -3.19
C ASP A 365 20.11 1.52 -2.83
N GLY A 366 20.85 2.60 -2.60
CA GLY A 366 20.31 3.94 -2.41
C GLY A 366 19.38 4.10 -1.21
N ASN A 367 19.43 3.21 -0.21
CA ASN A 367 18.58 3.32 0.97
C ASN A 367 19.14 4.30 2.01
N THR A 368 18.23 4.90 2.78
CA THR A 368 18.58 5.67 3.98
C THR A 368 18.20 4.88 5.23
N ILE A 369 19.16 4.59 6.10
CA ILE A 369 18.97 3.82 7.33
C ILE A 369 19.48 4.70 8.48
N GLU A 370 18.58 5.20 9.32
CA GLU A 370 18.93 6.17 10.34
C GLU A 370 18.31 5.91 11.71
N ASN A 371 19.06 6.24 12.76
CA ASN A 371 18.65 6.12 14.15
C ASN A 371 18.20 4.69 14.52
N CYS A 372 18.88 3.68 13.98
CA CYS A 372 18.48 2.29 14.14
C CYS A 372 19.28 1.59 15.23
N LYS A 373 18.59 0.75 16.01
CA LYS A 373 19.23 -0.11 17.00
C LYS A 373 19.63 -1.45 16.37
N GLY A 374 20.88 -1.85 16.55
CA GLY A 374 21.45 -3.07 15.95
C GLY A 374 22.17 -2.76 14.65
N ASN A 375 22.22 -3.72 13.76
CA ASN A 375 22.95 -3.62 12.50
C ASN A 375 22.08 -3.00 11.40
N ALA A 376 22.61 -2.05 10.62
CA ALA A 376 21.87 -1.54 9.48
C ALA A 376 21.62 -2.63 8.45
N ILE A 377 22.66 -3.42 8.15
CA ILE A 377 22.58 -4.59 7.27
C ILE A 377 23.18 -5.79 7.98
N TRP A 378 22.53 -6.92 7.90
CA TRP A 378 22.99 -8.14 8.58
C TRP A 378 22.87 -9.36 7.69
N VAL A 379 23.99 -10.02 7.45
CA VAL A 379 24.06 -11.35 6.84
C VAL A 379 24.07 -12.38 7.97
N TRP A 380 22.99 -13.15 8.06
CA TRP A 380 22.86 -14.14 9.12
C TRP A 380 22.93 -15.56 8.58
N SER A 381 23.67 -16.38 9.27
CA SER A 381 23.80 -17.82 9.00
C SER A 381 23.69 -18.58 10.32
N SER A 382 22.67 -19.39 10.49
CA SER A 382 22.56 -20.26 11.66
C SER A 382 23.19 -21.64 11.40
N LYS A 383 23.80 -22.24 12.43
CA LYS A 383 24.22 -23.63 12.38
C LYS A 383 23.00 -24.51 12.05
N GLY A 384 23.02 -25.20 10.95
CA GLY A 384 22.01 -26.20 10.55
C GLY A 384 20.85 -25.72 9.66
N THR A 385 20.69 -24.42 9.41
CA THR A 385 19.56 -23.92 8.59
C THR A 385 19.94 -23.42 7.19
N GLY A 386 21.22 -23.54 6.82
CA GLY A 386 21.75 -23.14 5.50
C GLY A 386 22.52 -21.83 5.57
N VAL A 387 23.46 -21.71 4.68
CA VAL A 387 24.42 -20.60 4.57
C VAL A 387 23.97 -19.71 3.43
N PHE A 388 24.12 -18.39 3.59
CA PHE A 388 24.00 -17.48 2.47
C PHE A 388 25.17 -17.70 1.51
N THR A 389 24.91 -18.18 0.31
CA THR A 389 25.94 -18.53 -0.68
C THR A 389 25.86 -17.67 -1.95
N GLY A 390 24.97 -16.69 -1.98
CA GLY A 390 24.74 -15.85 -3.16
C GLY A 390 25.67 -14.65 -3.25
N LYS A 391 25.18 -13.62 -3.92
CA LYS A 391 25.85 -12.32 -4.05
C LYS A 391 25.06 -11.25 -3.29
N LEU A 392 25.72 -10.52 -2.41
CA LEU A 392 25.19 -9.31 -1.79
C LEU A 392 25.87 -8.09 -2.39
N THR A 393 25.07 -7.21 -2.98
CA THR A 393 25.53 -5.92 -3.50
C THR A 393 24.96 -4.81 -2.62
N VAL A 394 25.84 -4.01 -2.00
CA VAL A 394 25.49 -2.89 -1.10
C VAL A 394 26.09 -1.63 -1.66
N LYS A 395 25.27 -0.74 -2.21
CA LYS A 395 25.78 0.47 -2.86
C LYS A 395 24.93 1.71 -2.61
N ASP A 396 25.59 2.85 -2.61
CA ASP A 396 24.98 4.19 -2.54
C ASP A 396 24.02 4.41 -1.34
N ASN A 397 24.14 3.60 -0.27
CA ASN A 397 23.31 3.74 0.91
C ASN A 397 23.82 4.83 1.84
N VAL A 398 22.90 5.46 2.57
CA VAL A 398 23.20 6.39 3.66
C VAL A 398 22.86 5.70 5.00
N ILE A 399 23.91 5.40 5.78
CA ILE A 399 23.77 4.77 7.10
C ILE A 399 24.18 5.79 8.17
N LYS A 400 23.27 6.11 9.09
CA LYS A 400 23.50 7.18 10.04
C LYS A 400 22.96 6.84 11.44
N ASN A 401 23.78 7.06 12.45
CA ASN A 401 23.40 6.86 13.85
C ASN A 401 22.82 5.45 14.16
N CYS A 402 23.35 4.41 13.52
CA CYS A 402 23.01 3.03 13.84
C CYS A 402 24.03 2.43 14.84
N SER A 403 23.70 1.32 15.47
CA SER A 403 24.69 0.68 16.38
C SER A 403 25.88 0.14 15.60
N TYR A 404 25.62 -0.52 14.46
CA TYR A 404 26.64 -0.99 13.52
C TYR A 404 26.16 -0.80 12.07
N ALA A 405 27.10 -0.56 11.18
CA ALA A 405 26.78 -0.45 9.76
C ALA A 405 26.48 -1.82 9.13
N PHE A 406 27.23 -2.83 9.53
CA PHE A 406 27.13 -4.15 8.93
C PHE A 406 27.53 -5.27 9.90
N ALA A 407 26.82 -6.39 9.87
CA ALA A 407 27.25 -7.62 10.53
C ALA A 407 27.28 -8.78 9.56
N ASP A 408 28.41 -9.45 9.52
CA ASP A 408 28.69 -10.53 8.62
C ASP A 408 28.91 -11.85 9.38
N TYR A 409 27.85 -12.63 9.44
CA TYR A 409 27.88 -14.00 9.94
C TYR A 409 27.79 -15.03 8.80
N GLY A 410 27.90 -14.57 7.55
CA GLY A 410 27.91 -15.41 6.36
C GLY A 410 29.23 -16.16 6.18
N ASN A 411 29.20 -17.29 5.46
CA ASN A 411 30.38 -18.11 5.26
C ASN A 411 30.97 -18.06 3.85
N GLU A 412 30.13 -18.07 2.82
CA GLU A 412 30.60 -18.34 1.45
C GLU A 412 29.75 -17.55 0.45
N TYR A 413 29.75 -16.23 0.56
CA TYR A 413 29.04 -15.37 -0.37
C TYR A 413 29.97 -14.30 -0.95
N THR A 414 29.56 -13.70 -2.05
CA THR A 414 30.27 -12.57 -2.65
C THR A 414 29.66 -11.27 -2.15
N LEU A 415 30.50 -10.42 -1.53
CA LEU A 415 30.11 -9.04 -1.19
C LEU A 415 30.69 -8.07 -2.23
N GLU A 416 29.83 -7.29 -2.85
CA GLU A 416 30.23 -6.10 -3.63
C GLU A 416 29.69 -4.86 -2.92
N SER A 417 30.57 -3.90 -2.66
CA SER A 417 30.19 -2.69 -1.95
C SER A 417 30.82 -1.46 -2.57
N SER A 418 30.07 -0.36 -2.68
CA SER A 418 30.55 0.90 -3.21
C SER A 418 29.64 2.08 -2.87
N GLY A 419 30.20 3.28 -2.75
CA GLY A 419 29.45 4.53 -2.67
C GLY A 419 28.62 4.73 -1.39
N ASN A 420 28.75 3.85 -0.40
CA ASN A 420 28.01 3.98 0.86
C ASN A 420 28.55 5.14 1.69
N ARG A 421 27.65 5.90 2.33
CA ARG A 421 28.00 7.01 3.21
C ARG A 421 27.58 6.65 4.64
N ILE A 422 28.56 6.57 5.51
CA ILE A 422 28.39 6.11 6.88
C ILE A 422 28.78 7.24 7.84
N SER A 423 27.97 7.51 8.86
CA SER A 423 28.23 8.56 9.84
C SER A 423 27.48 8.37 11.16
N GLY A 424 28.04 8.84 12.28
CA GLY A 424 27.44 8.83 13.60
C GLY A 424 28.12 7.84 14.57
N THR A 425 27.58 7.68 15.77
CA THR A 425 28.19 6.88 16.84
C THR A 425 28.15 5.38 16.48
N ASN A 426 29.28 4.72 16.48
CA ASN A 426 29.47 3.29 16.19
C ASN A 426 29.07 2.85 14.76
N VAL A 427 28.67 3.79 13.91
CA VAL A 427 28.20 3.45 12.56
C VAL A 427 29.36 3.10 11.63
N ASP A 428 30.57 3.60 11.93
CA ASP A 428 31.81 3.32 11.17
C ASP A 428 32.35 1.90 11.45
N LYS A 429 31.65 1.10 12.27
CA LYS A 429 32.08 -0.23 12.64
C LYS A 429 31.18 -1.31 12.08
N CYS A 430 31.77 -2.44 11.80
CA CYS A 430 31.10 -3.67 11.38
C CYS A 430 31.49 -4.82 12.29
N PHE A 431 30.63 -5.82 12.37
CA PHE A 431 30.99 -7.12 12.87
C PHE A 431 31.36 -8.03 11.71
N ALA A 432 32.53 -8.65 11.76
CA ALA A 432 32.93 -9.63 10.78
C ALA A 432 33.24 -10.98 11.45
N ARG A 433 32.84 -12.03 10.78
CA ARG A 433 33.23 -13.39 11.09
C ARG A 433 34.65 -13.61 10.54
N VAL A 434 35.59 -13.95 11.40
CA VAL A 434 36.97 -14.26 11.03
C VAL A 434 37.38 -15.65 11.55
N MET A 435 38.28 -16.30 10.84
CA MET A 435 38.87 -17.55 11.29
C MET A 435 40.19 -17.27 12.02
N GLU A 436 40.26 -17.66 13.27
CA GLU A 436 41.50 -17.59 14.07
C GLU A 436 41.79 -18.95 14.64
N ASP A 437 42.97 -19.43 14.37
CA ASP A 437 43.46 -20.74 14.86
C ASP A 437 42.50 -21.91 14.62
N GLY A 438 41.76 -21.88 13.48
CA GLY A 438 40.78 -22.87 13.12
C GLY A 438 39.42 -22.72 13.82
N SER A 439 39.24 -21.68 14.63
CA SER A 439 37.99 -21.34 15.30
C SER A 439 37.34 -20.10 14.69
N VAL A 440 36.00 -20.05 14.71
CA VAL A 440 35.23 -18.87 14.28
C VAL A 440 35.18 -17.87 15.42
N VAL A 441 35.63 -16.68 15.16
CA VAL A 441 35.55 -15.53 16.08
C VAL A 441 34.80 -14.39 15.39
N TYR A 442 33.97 -13.68 16.12
CA TYR A 442 33.32 -12.46 15.61
C TYR A 442 34.07 -11.25 16.16
N LYS A 443 34.56 -10.43 15.24
CA LYS A 443 35.33 -9.22 15.56
C LYS A 443 34.65 -7.98 15.07
N GLU A 444 34.79 -6.93 15.86
CA GLU A 444 34.49 -5.58 15.43
C GLU A 444 35.60 -5.10 14.49
N ILE A 445 35.23 -4.63 13.32
CA ILE A 445 36.12 -4.08 12.30
C ILE A 445 35.62 -2.73 11.79
N ASP A 446 36.48 -1.99 11.13
CA ASP A 446 36.14 -0.77 10.46
C ASP A 446 35.16 -1.02 9.30
N ALA A 447 34.10 -0.20 9.20
CA ALA A 447 33.11 -0.33 8.15
C ALA A 447 33.70 -0.01 6.76
N GLU A 448 34.69 0.86 6.66
CA GLU A 448 35.38 1.16 5.41
C GLU A 448 36.05 -0.11 4.82
N THR A 449 36.51 -0.99 5.68
CA THR A 449 37.10 -2.27 5.25
C THR A 449 36.08 -3.23 4.64
N LYS A 450 34.78 -3.04 4.93
CA LYS A 450 33.70 -3.95 4.49
C LYS A 450 32.76 -3.33 3.45
N LEU A 451 32.42 -2.06 3.61
CA LEU A 451 31.33 -1.41 2.88
C LEU A 451 31.78 -0.33 1.89
N GLN A 452 33.08 -0.12 1.72
CA GLN A 452 33.62 0.80 0.71
C GLN A 452 34.24 0.09 -0.49
#